data_c2bc74f48ffdd47292c900435779b31c
#
_entry.id   c2bc74f48ffdd47292c900435779b31c
#
_cell.length_a   1.000
_cell.length_b   1.000
_cell.length_c   1.000
_cell.angle_alpha   90.00
_cell.angle_beta   90.00
_cell.angle_gamma   90.00
#
_symmetry.space_group_name_H-M   'P 1'
#
loop_
_entity.id
_entity.type
_entity.pdbx_description
1 polymer ?
#
loop_
_entity_poly.entity_id
_entity_poly.type
_entity_poly.pdbx_seq_one_letter_code
_entity_poly.pdbx_strand_id
1 'polypeptide(L)'
;MPNNSNGFNRRKFLQSTTLTAVAAASGMVAAPSILRAQSGAVKVGFLQPVSGALAYSGQQGRLGASIAVDEINGAGGIKDVGKIDPVLGDAQSTPDGGNAEVEKMNSAGVSAIVGGYASNICLATSQTAARYDLPYLVDVGVTDAIVTRGLKNTFRFGPGFGVITKTALANLVAINEKAGKPAKTVVIVHEDSAFGSGLAKLLNEQLPPQGFEVLETIPHPTPTRDFNNVVLKIKAANPDIVIPANYYNEYVLL
;
A
#
# COMPACT_ATOMS: atom_id res chain seq x y z
N MET A 1 42.47 -33.24 -77.79
CA MET A 1 41.55 -32.65 -76.81
C MET A 1 41.80 -33.29 -75.46
N PRO A 2 42.37 -32.63 -74.44
CA PRO A 2 42.61 -33.24 -73.15
C PRO A 2 41.42 -33.02 -72.23
N ASN A 3 41.00 -34.12 -71.65
CA ASN A 3 39.90 -34.19 -70.68
C ASN A 3 40.43 -33.84 -69.27
N ASN A 4 39.96 -32.75 -68.71
CA ASN A 4 40.38 -32.26 -67.38
C ASN A 4 39.29 -32.58 -66.34
N SER A 5 39.43 -33.77 -65.73
CA SER A 5 38.58 -34.20 -64.61
C SER A 5 39.16 -33.66 -63.26
N ASN A 6 38.71 -32.51 -62.80
CA ASN A 6 39.01 -32.06 -61.45
C ASN A 6 38.19 -32.82 -60.41
N GLY A 7 38.80 -33.90 -59.91
CA GLY A 7 38.27 -34.72 -58.83
C GLY A 7 38.24 -33.94 -57.50
N PHE A 8 37.06 -33.70 -56.91
CA PHE A 8 36.86 -33.11 -55.62
C PHE A 8 37.45 -34.02 -54.52
N ASN A 9 38.55 -33.60 -53.91
CA ASN A 9 39.31 -34.40 -52.99
C ASN A 9 38.72 -34.29 -51.57
N ARG A 10 37.89 -35.23 -51.15
CA ARG A 10 37.18 -35.30 -49.84
C ARG A 10 38.11 -35.13 -48.63
N ARG A 11 39.38 -35.50 -48.74
CA ARG A 11 40.37 -35.38 -47.68
C ARG A 11 40.76 -33.91 -47.38
N LYS A 12 40.79 -33.04 -48.40
CA LYS A 12 41.08 -31.62 -48.21
C LYS A 12 39.87 -30.84 -47.62
N PHE A 13 38.65 -31.31 -47.89
CA PHE A 13 37.45 -30.72 -47.31
C PHE A 13 37.30 -31.00 -45.80
N LEU A 14 37.69 -32.19 -45.35
CA LEU A 14 37.64 -32.57 -43.94
C LEU A 14 38.76 -31.89 -43.11
N GLN A 15 39.88 -31.57 -43.70
CA GLN A 15 40.97 -30.82 -43.00
C GLN A 15 40.69 -29.32 -42.85
N SER A 16 39.92 -28.72 -43.74
CA SER A 16 39.52 -27.32 -43.63
C SER A 16 38.35 -27.09 -42.70
N THR A 17 37.48 -28.12 -42.52
CA THR A 17 36.33 -28.01 -41.57
C THR A 17 36.76 -28.22 -40.11
N THR A 18 37.83 -28.93 -39.82
CA THR A 18 38.30 -29.13 -38.43
C THR A 18 39.02 -27.91 -37.84
N LEU A 19 39.68 -27.09 -38.63
CA LEU A 19 40.31 -25.86 -38.13
C LEU A 19 39.30 -24.73 -37.85
N THR A 20 38.19 -24.69 -38.58
CA THR A 20 37.13 -23.66 -38.35
C THR A 20 36.27 -23.99 -37.16
N ALA A 21 36.09 -25.27 -36.81
CA ALA A 21 35.30 -25.70 -35.65
C ALA A 21 36.01 -25.47 -34.30
N VAL A 22 37.36 -25.51 -34.27
CA VAL A 22 38.13 -25.26 -33.05
C VAL A 22 38.22 -23.77 -32.75
N ALA A 23 38.19 -22.88 -33.74
CA ALA A 23 38.19 -21.44 -33.54
C ALA A 23 36.82 -20.91 -33.06
N ALA A 24 35.71 -21.62 -33.34
CA ALA A 24 34.39 -21.27 -32.87
C ALA A 24 34.09 -21.74 -31.43
N ALA A 25 34.78 -22.78 -30.94
CA ALA A 25 34.60 -23.33 -29.62
C ALA A 25 35.41 -22.58 -28.51
N SER A 26 36.46 -21.83 -28.90
CA SER A 26 37.28 -21.06 -27.97
C SER A 26 36.77 -19.61 -27.75
N GLY A 27 35.71 -19.19 -28.45
CA GLY A 27 35.10 -17.86 -28.31
C GLY A 27 33.89 -17.78 -27.34
N MET A 28 33.45 -18.91 -26.78
CA MET A 28 32.49 -18.93 -25.68
C MET A 28 33.19 -18.97 -24.34
N VAL A 29 34.07 -18.00 -24.06
CA VAL A 29 34.25 -17.54 -22.72
C VAL A 29 32.90 -16.91 -22.38
N ALA A 30 32.13 -17.55 -21.49
CA ALA A 30 30.95 -16.97 -20.89
C ALA A 30 31.40 -15.62 -20.33
N ALA A 31 31.21 -14.55 -21.10
CA ALA A 31 31.19 -13.21 -20.52
C ALA A 31 30.14 -13.34 -19.41
N PRO A 32 30.47 -13.01 -18.15
CA PRO A 32 29.43 -12.91 -17.15
C PRO A 32 28.38 -12.04 -17.80
N SER A 33 27.17 -12.56 -17.93
CA SER A 33 26.02 -11.77 -18.28
C SER A 33 25.96 -10.72 -17.18
N ILE A 34 26.63 -9.59 -17.39
CA ILE A 34 26.30 -8.36 -16.71
C ILE A 34 24.85 -8.19 -17.12
N LEU A 35 23.93 -8.56 -16.21
CA LEU A 35 22.58 -8.05 -16.26
C LEU A 35 22.78 -6.55 -16.34
N ARG A 36 22.83 -6.02 -17.57
CA ARG A 36 22.57 -4.59 -17.77
C ARG A 36 21.21 -4.43 -17.15
N ALA A 37 21.17 -3.80 -15.98
CA ALA A 37 19.96 -3.26 -15.44
C ALA A 37 19.29 -2.61 -16.67
N GLN A 38 18.19 -3.23 -17.07
CA GLN A 38 17.47 -2.78 -18.24
C GLN A 38 17.12 -1.34 -17.89
N SER A 39 17.71 -0.36 -18.60
CA SER A 39 17.44 1.07 -18.43
C SER A 39 16.04 1.41 -18.96
N GLY A 40 15.09 0.60 -18.56
CA GLY A 40 13.68 0.72 -18.81
C GLY A 40 12.96 1.26 -17.56
N ALA A 41 11.85 1.92 -17.76
CA ALA A 41 11.00 2.34 -16.66
C ALA A 41 10.48 1.11 -15.88
N VAL A 42 10.46 1.18 -14.53
CA VAL A 42 9.85 0.16 -13.67
C VAL A 42 8.39 0.54 -13.44
N LYS A 43 7.48 -0.37 -13.74
CA LYS A 43 6.05 -0.17 -13.48
C LYS A 43 5.76 -0.33 -12.00
N VAL A 44 5.15 0.70 -11.38
CA VAL A 44 4.69 0.68 -9.98
C VAL A 44 3.20 1.00 -9.96
N GLY A 45 2.41 0.14 -9.33
CA GLY A 45 0.99 0.36 -9.12
C GLY A 45 0.76 1.35 -7.98
N PHE A 46 -0.11 2.35 -8.19
CA PHE A 46 -0.55 3.29 -7.16
C PHE A 46 -2.05 3.13 -6.94
N LEU A 47 -2.41 2.46 -5.84
CA LEU A 47 -3.79 2.08 -5.54
C LEU A 47 -4.40 2.99 -4.47
N GLN A 48 -5.36 3.82 -4.86
CA GLN A 48 -6.08 4.72 -3.94
C GLN A 48 -7.58 4.73 -4.26
N PRO A 49 -8.46 4.97 -3.29
CA PRO A 49 -9.91 5.11 -3.54
C PRO A 49 -10.21 6.52 -4.06
N VAL A 50 -10.04 6.78 -5.36
CA VAL A 50 -10.22 8.11 -5.94
C VAL A 50 -11.65 8.40 -6.41
N SER A 51 -12.53 7.41 -6.29
CA SER A 51 -13.99 7.54 -6.44
C SER A 51 -14.72 6.93 -5.24
N GLY A 52 -16.03 7.20 -5.13
CA GLY A 52 -16.87 6.75 -4.01
C GLY A 52 -16.73 7.59 -2.73
N ALA A 53 -17.09 7.00 -1.60
CA ALA A 53 -17.20 7.71 -0.31
C ALA A 53 -15.87 8.30 0.20
N LEU A 54 -14.75 7.70 -0.15
CA LEU A 54 -13.41 8.09 0.32
C LEU A 54 -12.62 8.90 -0.73
N ALA A 55 -13.29 9.34 -1.81
CA ALA A 55 -12.65 9.92 -2.99
C ALA A 55 -11.72 11.10 -2.67
N TYR A 56 -12.13 12.00 -1.78
CA TYR A 56 -11.33 13.16 -1.41
C TYR A 56 -9.95 12.74 -0.87
N SER A 57 -9.93 11.88 0.13
CA SER A 57 -8.68 11.40 0.74
C SER A 57 -7.83 10.58 -0.24
N GLY A 58 -8.48 9.73 -1.05
CA GLY A 58 -7.79 8.96 -2.08
C GLY A 58 -7.14 9.82 -3.17
N GLN A 59 -7.81 10.91 -3.58
CA GLN A 59 -7.26 11.88 -4.53
C GLN A 59 -6.06 12.63 -3.94
N GLN A 60 -6.09 13.01 -2.66
CA GLN A 60 -4.95 13.62 -1.99
C GLN A 60 -3.76 12.63 -1.90
N GLY A 61 -4.01 11.38 -1.54
CA GLY A 61 -2.97 10.33 -1.54
C GLY A 61 -2.36 10.12 -2.92
N ARG A 62 -3.18 10.07 -3.97
CA ARG A 62 -2.71 9.98 -5.37
C ARG A 62 -1.88 11.20 -5.77
N LEU A 63 -2.29 12.40 -5.41
CA LEU A 63 -1.54 13.62 -5.68
C LEU A 63 -0.15 13.57 -5.03
N GLY A 64 -0.07 13.20 -3.76
CA GLY A 64 1.21 13.02 -3.07
C GLY A 64 2.13 12.00 -3.76
N ALA A 65 1.57 10.86 -4.17
CA ALA A 65 2.31 9.85 -4.93
C ALA A 65 2.81 10.38 -6.29
N SER A 66 1.99 11.16 -7.01
CA SER A 66 2.39 11.77 -8.29
C SER A 66 3.55 12.75 -8.12
N ILE A 67 3.53 13.60 -7.09
CA ILE A 67 4.61 14.53 -6.77
C ILE A 67 5.91 13.75 -6.52
N ALA A 68 5.87 12.70 -5.70
CA ALA A 68 7.04 11.87 -5.42
C ALA A 68 7.59 11.19 -6.68
N VAL A 69 6.72 10.69 -7.56
CA VAL A 69 7.12 10.09 -8.85
C VAL A 69 7.80 11.13 -9.75
N ASP A 70 7.25 12.34 -9.84
CA ASP A 70 7.81 13.43 -10.66
C ASP A 70 9.20 13.84 -10.12
N GLU A 71 9.37 13.97 -8.81
CA GLU A 71 10.66 14.28 -8.18
C GLU A 71 11.69 13.18 -8.43
N ILE A 72 11.34 11.92 -8.23
CA ILE A 72 12.23 10.76 -8.44
C ILE A 72 12.64 10.70 -9.92
N ASN A 73 11.67 10.82 -10.83
CA ASN A 73 11.90 10.75 -12.26
C ASN A 73 12.69 11.96 -12.78
N GLY A 74 12.46 13.16 -12.21
CA GLY A 74 13.22 14.37 -12.49
C GLY A 74 14.68 14.27 -12.04
N ALA A 75 14.95 13.58 -10.95
CA ALA A 75 16.30 13.27 -10.46
C ALA A 75 17.02 12.14 -11.24
N GLY A 76 16.38 11.58 -12.28
CA GLY A 76 16.96 10.52 -13.12
C GLY A 76 16.39 9.12 -12.85
N GLY A 77 15.47 8.98 -11.90
CA GLY A 77 14.84 7.71 -11.52
C GLY A 77 15.51 7.04 -10.32
N ILE A 78 15.13 5.81 -10.05
CA ILE A 78 15.68 4.99 -8.99
C ILE A 78 17.06 4.46 -9.45
N LYS A 79 18.10 4.66 -8.62
CA LYS A 79 19.46 4.19 -8.91
C LYS A 79 19.46 2.70 -9.26
N ASP A 80 20.12 2.35 -10.33
CA ASP A 80 20.29 0.98 -10.86
C ASP A 80 18.97 0.28 -11.30
N VAL A 81 17.83 1.00 -11.29
CA VAL A 81 16.51 0.48 -11.69
C VAL A 81 15.96 1.24 -12.88
N GLY A 82 15.94 2.58 -12.82
CA GLY A 82 15.40 3.43 -13.86
C GLY A 82 14.24 4.32 -13.38
N LYS A 83 13.51 4.93 -14.33
CA LYS A 83 12.36 5.78 -14.03
C LYS A 83 11.15 4.95 -13.60
N ILE A 84 10.29 5.54 -12.79
CA ILE A 84 9.01 4.94 -12.41
C ILE A 84 8.00 5.21 -13.53
N ASP A 85 7.34 4.15 -14.01
CA ASP A 85 6.15 4.19 -14.87
C ASP A 85 4.92 3.93 -14.00
N PRO A 86 4.13 4.96 -13.60
CA PRO A 86 3.05 4.80 -12.65
C PRO A 86 1.81 4.15 -13.31
N VAL A 87 1.34 3.05 -12.74
CA VAL A 87 0.07 2.41 -13.08
C VAL A 87 -0.96 2.81 -12.02
N LEU A 88 -1.88 3.71 -12.38
CA LEU A 88 -2.86 4.27 -11.45
C LEU A 88 -4.10 3.37 -11.35
N GLY A 89 -4.50 3.01 -10.14
CA GLY A 89 -5.70 2.22 -9.84
C GLY A 89 -6.68 2.96 -8.94
N ASP A 90 -7.98 2.69 -9.12
CA ASP A 90 -9.05 3.21 -8.29
C ASP A 90 -9.73 2.09 -7.51
N ALA A 91 -9.56 2.07 -6.20
CA ALA A 91 -10.22 1.10 -5.33
C ALA A 91 -11.72 1.35 -5.14
N GLN A 92 -12.30 2.41 -5.74
CA GLN A 92 -13.74 2.74 -5.71
C GLN A 92 -14.33 2.76 -4.29
N SER A 93 -13.53 3.05 -3.29
CA SER A 93 -13.87 3.03 -1.86
C SER A 93 -14.43 1.68 -1.36
N THR A 94 -14.12 0.58 -2.05
CA THR A 94 -14.59 -0.77 -1.70
C THR A 94 -13.49 -1.82 -1.76
N PRO A 95 -13.55 -2.89 -0.92
CA PRO A 95 -12.64 -4.03 -1.02
C PRO A 95 -12.65 -4.70 -2.40
N ASP A 96 -13.83 -4.88 -3.00
CA ASP A 96 -14.00 -5.55 -4.30
C ASP A 96 -13.39 -4.72 -5.43
N GLY A 97 -13.63 -3.39 -5.43
CA GLY A 97 -12.98 -2.49 -6.39
C GLY A 97 -11.47 -2.52 -6.27
N GLY A 98 -10.95 -2.48 -5.03
CA GLY A 98 -9.53 -2.60 -4.77
C GLY A 98 -8.93 -3.92 -5.25
N ASN A 99 -9.60 -5.06 -5.00
CA ASN A 99 -9.15 -6.38 -5.47
C ASN A 99 -9.08 -6.45 -7.00
N ALA A 100 -10.12 -5.96 -7.69
CA ALA A 100 -10.14 -5.93 -9.15
C ALA A 100 -8.98 -5.08 -9.73
N GLU A 101 -8.65 -3.97 -9.08
CA GLU A 101 -7.50 -3.14 -9.49
C GLU A 101 -6.15 -3.82 -9.25
N VAL A 102 -5.98 -4.58 -8.15
CA VAL A 102 -4.76 -5.38 -7.93
C VAL A 102 -4.57 -6.41 -9.04
N GLU A 103 -5.64 -7.08 -9.48
CA GLU A 103 -5.59 -8.05 -10.59
C GLU A 103 -5.21 -7.38 -11.92
N LYS A 104 -5.76 -6.19 -12.19
CA LYS A 104 -5.38 -5.39 -13.37
C LYS A 104 -3.91 -4.95 -13.31
N MET A 105 -3.44 -4.49 -12.16
CA MET A 105 -2.04 -4.11 -11.94
C MET A 105 -1.10 -5.29 -12.16
N ASN A 106 -1.45 -6.47 -11.62
CA ASN A 106 -0.69 -7.69 -11.88
C ASN A 106 -0.64 -8.01 -13.38
N SER A 107 -1.77 -7.94 -14.08
CA SER A 107 -1.85 -8.17 -15.53
C SER A 107 -1.06 -7.12 -16.34
N ALA A 108 -0.96 -5.89 -15.84
CA ALA A 108 -0.13 -4.83 -16.43
C ALA A 108 1.37 -5.02 -16.18
N GLY A 109 1.76 -5.99 -15.35
CA GLY A 109 3.14 -6.31 -15.04
C GLY A 109 3.81 -5.29 -14.11
N VAL A 110 3.09 -4.78 -13.09
CA VAL A 110 3.72 -3.95 -12.06
C VAL A 110 4.68 -4.76 -11.21
N SER A 111 5.77 -4.15 -10.78
CA SER A 111 6.78 -4.77 -9.91
C SER A 111 6.45 -4.66 -8.43
N ALA A 112 5.61 -3.70 -8.07
CA ALA A 112 5.13 -3.48 -6.70
C ALA A 112 3.87 -2.63 -6.71
N ILE A 113 3.12 -2.64 -5.61
CA ILE A 113 1.98 -1.76 -5.36
C ILE A 113 2.30 -0.86 -4.17
N VAL A 114 1.98 0.42 -4.29
CA VAL A 114 2.04 1.42 -3.22
C VAL A 114 0.65 2.02 -3.06
N GLY A 115 0.20 2.22 -1.82
CA GLY A 115 -1.09 2.84 -1.57
C GLY A 115 -1.91 2.13 -0.51
N GLY A 116 -3.17 2.50 -0.43
CA GLY A 116 -4.13 1.90 0.47
C GLY A 116 -4.53 2.79 1.64
N TYR A 117 -5.64 3.50 1.45
CA TYR A 117 -6.18 4.43 2.45
C TYR A 117 -6.98 3.72 3.55
N ALA A 118 -8.07 3.06 3.20
CA ALA A 118 -8.95 2.41 4.18
C ALA A 118 -8.44 1.04 4.61
N SER A 119 -8.46 0.77 5.91
CA SER A 119 -7.90 -0.47 6.48
C SER A 119 -8.57 -1.75 5.94
N ASN A 120 -9.90 -1.75 5.76
CA ASN A 120 -10.63 -2.90 5.18
C ASN A 120 -10.24 -3.16 3.72
N ILE A 121 -10.01 -2.10 2.92
CA ILE A 121 -9.51 -2.21 1.55
C ILE A 121 -8.09 -2.75 1.56
N CYS A 122 -7.20 -2.23 2.43
CA CYS A 122 -5.83 -2.71 2.55
C CYS A 122 -5.76 -4.19 2.95
N LEU A 123 -6.63 -4.64 3.84
CA LEU A 123 -6.72 -6.05 4.23
C LEU A 123 -7.08 -6.94 3.03
N ALA A 124 -8.04 -6.54 2.21
CA ALA A 124 -8.45 -7.30 1.04
C ALA A 124 -7.38 -7.28 -0.06
N THR A 125 -6.91 -6.09 -0.42
CA THR A 125 -5.97 -5.89 -1.54
C THR A 125 -4.60 -6.50 -1.28
N SER A 126 -4.07 -6.42 -0.05
CA SER A 126 -2.82 -7.09 0.30
C SER A 126 -2.94 -8.62 0.27
N GLN A 127 -4.10 -9.18 0.61
CA GLN A 127 -4.35 -10.61 0.44
C GLN A 127 -4.39 -11.01 -1.03
N THR A 128 -4.97 -10.18 -1.88
CA THR A 128 -5.01 -10.42 -3.34
C THR A 128 -3.61 -10.27 -3.94
N ALA A 129 -2.84 -9.23 -3.57
CA ALA A 129 -1.45 -9.05 -4.00
C ALA A 129 -0.56 -10.24 -3.62
N ALA A 130 -0.78 -10.82 -2.43
CA ALA A 130 -0.02 -11.99 -1.98
C ALA A 130 -0.22 -13.25 -2.84
N ARG A 131 -1.35 -13.38 -3.53
CA ARG A 131 -1.59 -14.50 -4.47
C ARG A 131 -0.66 -14.46 -5.69
N TYR A 132 -0.19 -13.26 -6.02
CA TYR A 132 0.69 -12.98 -7.15
C TYR A 132 2.14 -12.72 -6.72
N ASP A 133 2.45 -12.89 -5.45
CA ASP A 133 3.75 -12.57 -4.84
C ASP A 133 4.18 -11.11 -5.09
N LEU A 134 3.20 -10.21 -5.27
CA LEU A 134 3.43 -8.79 -5.49
C LEU A 134 3.75 -8.08 -4.18
N PRO A 135 4.91 -7.41 -4.07
CA PRO A 135 5.19 -6.52 -2.95
C PRO A 135 4.14 -5.41 -2.83
N TYR A 136 3.59 -5.23 -1.64
CA TYR A 136 2.60 -4.19 -1.37
C TYR A 136 3.01 -3.34 -0.17
N LEU A 137 3.30 -2.08 -0.43
CA LEU A 137 3.59 -1.07 0.59
C LEU A 137 2.34 -0.25 0.87
N VAL A 138 1.74 -0.47 2.04
CA VAL A 138 0.59 0.30 2.52
C VAL A 138 1.06 1.63 3.08
N ASP A 139 0.51 2.73 2.57
CA ASP A 139 0.89 4.10 2.93
C ASP A 139 0.08 4.69 4.10
N VAL A 140 -1.23 4.44 4.15
CA VAL A 140 -2.16 5.04 5.13
C VAL A 140 -2.85 4.03 6.02
N GLY A 141 -3.30 2.88 5.52
CA GLY A 141 -4.06 1.90 6.30
C GLY A 141 -3.38 1.50 7.60
N VAL A 142 -4.05 1.69 8.76
CA VAL A 142 -3.42 1.65 10.09
C VAL A 142 -3.74 0.42 10.92
N THR A 143 -4.72 -0.44 10.55
CA THR A 143 -4.98 -1.65 11.35
C THR A 143 -3.76 -2.57 11.39
N ASP A 144 -3.39 -3.04 12.58
CA ASP A 144 -2.20 -3.87 12.77
C ASP A 144 -2.29 -5.20 12.01
N ALA A 145 -3.50 -5.72 11.82
CA ALA A 145 -3.75 -6.94 11.05
C ALA A 145 -3.22 -6.89 9.60
N ILE A 146 -3.01 -5.70 9.02
CA ILE A 146 -2.44 -5.58 7.66
C ILE A 146 -1.07 -6.28 7.61
N VAL A 147 -0.21 -6.08 8.61
CA VAL A 147 1.18 -6.58 8.62
C VAL A 147 1.42 -7.72 9.62
N THR A 148 0.44 -8.08 10.46
CA THR A 148 0.60 -9.15 11.46
C THR A 148 -0.02 -10.49 11.05
N ARG A 149 -0.69 -10.57 9.90
CA ARG A 149 -1.33 -11.79 9.36
C ARG A 149 -0.35 -12.81 8.77
N GLY A 150 0.94 -12.52 8.73
CA GLY A 150 1.96 -13.39 8.18
C GLY A 150 2.12 -13.32 6.64
N LEU A 151 1.58 -12.30 5.98
CA LEU A 151 1.85 -12.03 4.56
C LEU A 151 3.29 -11.52 4.41
N LYS A 152 4.11 -12.23 3.63
CA LYS A 152 5.54 -11.93 3.48
C LYS A 152 5.83 -10.74 2.57
N ASN A 153 4.89 -10.41 1.70
CA ASN A 153 5.01 -9.37 0.68
C ASN A 153 4.31 -8.05 1.05
N THR A 154 3.75 -7.96 2.27
CA THR A 154 2.99 -6.78 2.71
C THR A 154 3.76 -6.00 3.76
N PHE A 155 3.94 -4.72 3.49
CA PHE A 155 4.68 -3.78 4.32
C PHE A 155 3.80 -2.56 4.61
N ARG A 156 4.11 -1.83 5.68
CA ARG A 156 3.44 -0.56 5.99
C ARG A 156 4.47 0.51 6.30
N PHE A 157 4.30 1.69 5.71
CA PHE A 157 5.18 2.84 5.93
C PHE A 157 4.90 3.51 7.27
N GLY A 158 3.62 3.74 7.58
CA GLY A 158 3.20 4.46 8.78
C GLY A 158 3.04 3.58 10.02
N PRO A 159 2.84 4.20 11.20
CA PRO A 159 2.54 3.47 12.44
C PRO A 159 1.17 2.78 12.38
N GLY A 160 1.02 1.68 13.11
CA GLY A 160 -0.25 1.00 13.31
C GLY A 160 -1.00 1.48 14.54
N PHE A 161 -2.18 0.92 14.76
CA PHE A 161 -3.04 1.27 15.88
C PHE A 161 -2.33 1.24 17.23
N GLY A 162 -1.55 0.21 17.50
CA GLY A 162 -0.87 0.07 18.81
C GLY A 162 0.00 1.28 19.13
N VAL A 163 0.76 1.78 18.16
CA VAL A 163 1.63 2.96 18.33
C VAL A 163 0.80 4.24 18.38
N ILE A 164 -0.15 4.41 17.44
CA ILE A 164 -1.00 5.62 17.35
C ILE A 164 -1.79 5.81 18.65
N THR A 165 -2.51 4.78 19.11
CA THR A 165 -3.34 4.84 20.31
C THR A 165 -2.51 5.12 21.55
N LYS A 166 -1.38 4.43 21.73
CA LYS A 166 -0.47 4.66 22.85
C LYS A 166 0.00 6.11 22.91
N THR A 167 0.42 6.66 21.78
CA THR A 167 0.93 8.05 21.71
C THR A 167 -0.20 9.06 21.93
N ALA A 168 -1.37 8.83 21.31
CA ALA A 168 -2.53 9.71 21.47
C ALA A 168 -3.03 9.77 22.92
N LEU A 169 -3.12 8.61 23.57
CA LEU A 169 -3.54 8.56 24.98
C LEU A 169 -2.52 9.19 25.92
N ALA A 170 -1.22 8.97 25.71
CA ALA A 170 -0.19 9.65 26.49
C ALA A 170 -0.29 11.19 26.37
N ASN A 171 -0.53 11.69 25.16
CA ASN A 171 -0.75 13.11 24.93
C ASN A 171 -2.06 13.63 25.58
N LEU A 172 -3.15 12.86 25.47
CA LEU A 172 -4.43 13.19 26.08
C LEU A 172 -4.28 13.32 27.61
N VAL A 173 -3.63 12.34 28.26
CA VAL A 173 -3.35 12.37 29.71
C VAL A 173 -2.53 13.61 30.07
N ALA A 174 -1.45 13.88 29.35
CA ALA A 174 -0.57 15.01 29.62
C ALA A 174 -1.30 16.35 29.46
N ILE A 175 -2.17 16.50 28.46
CA ILE A 175 -3.00 17.70 28.25
C ILE A 175 -4.00 17.84 29.40
N ASN A 176 -4.70 16.77 29.77
CA ASN A 176 -5.69 16.77 30.82
C ASN A 176 -5.05 17.11 32.21
N GLU A 177 -3.86 16.59 32.48
CA GLU A 177 -3.10 16.91 33.71
C GLU A 177 -2.70 18.39 33.76
N LYS A 178 -2.19 18.93 32.66
CA LYS A 178 -1.83 20.36 32.55
C LYS A 178 -3.06 21.30 32.71
N ALA A 179 -4.23 20.83 32.27
CA ALA A 179 -5.49 21.55 32.43
C ALA A 179 -6.12 21.40 33.83
N GLY A 180 -5.49 20.68 34.77
CA GLY A 180 -6.03 20.42 36.10
C GLY A 180 -6.97 19.22 36.20
N LYS A 181 -6.89 18.30 35.24
CA LYS A 181 -7.71 17.07 35.15
C LYS A 181 -9.22 17.30 35.06
N PRO A 182 -9.70 18.24 34.24
CA PRO A 182 -11.13 18.55 34.14
C PRO A 182 -11.94 17.42 33.51
N ALA A 183 -11.35 16.69 32.54
CA ALA A 183 -12.03 15.65 31.79
C ALA A 183 -11.90 14.27 32.47
N LYS A 184 -13.03 13.57 32.59
CA LYS A 184 -13.13 12.23 33.20
C LYS A 184 -13.93 11.27 32.33
N THR A 185 -14.83 11.79 31.50
CA THR A 185 -15.79 10.98 30.75
C THR A 185 -15.60 11.15 29.24
N VAL A 186 -15.78 10.07 28.50
CA VAL A 186 -15.53 9.99 27.06
C VAL A 186 -16.69 9.31 26.35
N VAL A 187 -17.09 9.83 25.20
CA VAL A 187 -17.89 9.12 24.20
C VAL A 187 -17.00 8.87 22.98
N ILE A 188 -17.01 7.64 22.47
CA ILE A 188 -16.31 7.23 21.26
C ILE A 188 -17.33 7.17 20.13
N VAL A 189 -17.08 7.86 19.02
CA VAL A 189 -17.87 7.75 17.78
C VAL A 189 -16.99 7.15 16.71
N HIS A 190 -17.44 6.08 16.05
CA HIS A 190 -16.56 5.42 15.08
C HIS A 190 -17.32 4.92 13.85
N GLU A 191 -16.65 4.92 12.70
CA GLU A 191 -17.14 4.19 11.54
C GLU A 191 -17.05 2.67 11.79
N ASP A 192 -17.90 1.88 11.17
CA ASP A 192 -18.10 0.47 11.53
C ASP A 192 -17.23 -0.52 10.76
N SER A 193 -16.25 -0.04 9.95
CA SER A 193 -15.30 -0.91 9.26
C SER A 193 -14.08 -1.26 10.13
N ALA A 194 -13.09 -1.93 9.53
CA ALA A 194 -11.89 -2.38 10.22
C ALA A 194 -11.07 -1.24 10.87
N PHE A 195 -11.14 -0.01 10.33
CA PHE A 195 -10.47 1.15 10.92
C PHE A 195 -11.14 1.60 12.19
N GLY A 196 -12.40 2.07 12.12
CA GLY A 196 -13.08 2.65 13.26
C GLY A 196 -13.38 1.64 14.35
N SER A 197 -13.86 0.43 14.00
CA SER A 197 -14.13 -0.62 14.98
C SER A 197 -12.85 -1.10 15.69
N GLY A 198 -11.73 -1.20 14.96
CA GLY A 198 -10.44 -1.60 15.54
C GLY A 198 -9.91 -0.54 16.51
N LEU A 199 -9.99 0.74 16.16
CA LEU A 199 -9.57 1.85 17.01
C LEU A 199 -10.48 1.98 18.23
N ALA A 200 -11.81 1.91 18.05
CA ALA A 200 -12.77 1.96 19.14
C ALA A 200 -12.55 0.85 20.18
N LYS A 201 -12.24 -0.37 19.72
CA LYS A 201 -11.88 -1.48 20.61
C LYS A 201 -10.68 -1.12 21.48
N LEU A 202 -9.58 -0.65 20.89
CA LEU A 202 -8.37 -0.27 21.64
C LEU A 202 -8.62 0.89 22.61
N LEU A 203 -9.43 1.88 22.21
CA LEU A 203 -9.79 3.00 23.08
C LEU A 203 -10.60 2.52 24.29
N ASN A 204 -11.59 1.63 24.08
CA ASN A 204 -12.35 1.03 25.18
C ASN A 204 -11.49 0.26 26.18
N GLU A 205 -10.43 -0.43 25.69
CA GLU A 205 -9.50 -1.17 26.53
C GLU A 205 -8.51 -0.26 27.26
N GLN A 206 -8.07 0.82 26.65
CA GLN A 206 -6.93 1.62 27.13
C GLN A 206 -7.31 2.91 27.85
N LEU A 207 -8.48 3.47 27.64
CA LEU A 207 -8.94 4.70 28.34
C LEU A 207 -9.19 4.47 29.84
N PRO A 208 -9.88 3.37 30.29
CA PRO A 208 -10.16 3.21 31.71
C PRO A 208 -8.91 3.12 32.61
N PRO A 209 -7.82 2.41 32.22
CA PRO A 209 -6.58 2.42 33.00
C PRO A 209 -5.91 3.81 33.11
N GLN A 210 -6.26 4.75 32.24
CA GLN A 210 -5.76 6.15 32.27
C GLN A 210 -6.66 7.10 33.09
N GLY A 211 -7.72 6.58 33.70
CA GLY A 211 -8.64 7.36 34.53
C GLY A 211 -9.81 8.00 33.78
N PHE A 212 -10.10 7.55 32.56
CA PHE A 212 -11.27 7.98 31.79
C PHE A 212 -12.37 6.93 31.79
N GLU A 213 -13.60 7.32 32.04
CA GLU A 213 -14.78 6.48 31.90
C GLU A 213 -15.34 6.59 30.49
N VAL A 214 -15.50 5.48 29.78
CA VAL A 214 -16.17 5.45 28.47
C VAL A 214 -17.67 5.29 28.70
N LEU A 215 -18.43 6.37 28.48
CA LEU A 215 -19.89 6.40 28.70
C LEU A 215 -20.63 5.65 27.61
N GLU A 216 -20.25 5.83 26.35
CA GLU A 216 -20.87 5.20 25.20
C GLU A 216 -19.86 5.05 24.04
N THR A 217 -20.05 4.00 23.24
CA THR A 217 -19.35 3.79 21.97
C THR A 217 -20.39 3.68 20.88
N ILE A 218 -20.39 4.65 19.96
CA ILE A 218 -21.45 4.87 18.96
C ILE A 218 -20.91 4.53 17.58
N PRO A 219 -21.28 3.36 16.99
CA PRO A 219 -20.93 3.04 15.62
C PRO A 219 -21.85 3.73 14.61
N HIS A 220 -21.32 3.97 13.41
CA HIS A 220 -22.08 4.37 12.24
C HIS A 220 -21.48 3.79 10.94
N PRO A 221 -22.28 3.57 9.89
CA PRO A 221 -21.76 3.10 8.61
C PRO A 221 -21.02 4.21 7.84
N THR A 222 -20.19 3.80 6.88
CA THR A 222 -19.56 4.70 5.90
C THR A 222 -20.15 4.46 4.51
N PRO A 223 -20.67 5.50 3.82
CA PRO A 223 -20.73 6.92 4.26
C PRO A 223 -21.96 7.22 5.14
N THR A 224 -21.77 7.96 6.21
CA THR A 224 -22.85 8.65 6.96
C THR A 224 -22.83 10.13 6.61
N ARG A 225 -24.01 10.67 6.29
CA ARG A 225 -24.19 12.09 5.92
C ARG A 225 -25.00 12.88 6.93
N ASP A 226 -25.73 12.20 7.81
CA ASP A 226 -26.55 12.81 8.86
C ASP A 226 -26.17 12.21 10.22
N PHE A 227 -25.62 13.06 11.08
CA PHE A 227 -25.19 12.73 12.43
C PHE A 227 -26.15 13.18 13.52
N ASN A 228 -27.36 13.66 13.18
CA ASN A 228 -28.32 14.17 14.18
C ASN A 228 -28.56 13.17 15.32
N ASN A 229 -28.80 11.90 15.01
CA ASN A 229 -28.99 10.86 16.03
C ASN A 229 -27.74 10.62 16.88
N VAL A 230 -26.56 10.63 16.27
CA VAL A 230 -25.26 10.50 16.98
C VAL A 230 -25.08 11.69 17.92
N VAL A 231 -25.31 12.90 17.44
CA VAL A 231 -25.21 14.13 18.26
C VAL A 231 -26.22 14.13 19.42
N LEU A 232 -27.44 13.64 19.20
CA LEU A 232 -28.43 13.51 20.29
C LEU A 232 -27.95 12.52 21.37
N LYS A 233 -27.37 11.40 21.02
CA LYS A 233 -26.77 10.44 21.96
C LYS A 233 -25.59 11.05 22.72
N ILE A 234 -24.68 11.75 22.04
CA ILE A 234 -23.58 12.46 22.67
C ILE A 234 -24.08 13.47 23.70
N LYS A 235 -25.07 14.28 23.33
CA LYS A 235 -25.69 15.28 24.24
C LYS A 235 -26.36 14.61 25.44
N ALA A 236 -27.03 13.49 25.24
CA ALA A 236 -27.68 12.75 26.33
C ALA A 236 -26.65 12.13 27.30
N ALA A 237 -25.53 11.63 26.78
CA ALA A 237 -24.44 11.09 27.59
C ALA A 237 -23.64 12.20 28.31
N ASN A 238 -23.65 13.43 27.78
CA ASN A 238 -22.96 14.58 28.33
C ASN A 238 -21.49 14.33 28.70
N PRO A 239 -20.64 13.84 27.79
CA PRO A 239 -19.25 13.54 28.06
C PRO A 239 -18.40 14.81 28.17
N ASP A 240 -17.26 14.72 28.87
CA ASP A 240 -16.23 15.76 28.86
C ASP A 240 -15.47 15.79 27.52
N ILE A 241 -15.35 14.62 26.86
CA ILE A 241 -14.60 14.46 25.60
C ILE A 241 -15.39 13.57 24.63
N VAL A 242 -15.35 13.95 23.36
CA VAL A 242 -15.76 13.07 22.24
C VAL A 242 -14.52 12.69 21.44
N ILE A 243 -14.31 11.40 21.23
CA ILE A 243 -13.20 10.88 20.39
C ILE A 243 -13.80 10.28 19.13
N PRO A 244 -13.69 10.96 17.97
CA PRO A 244 -14.14 10.41 16.70
C PRO A 244 -13.06 9.54 16.05
N ALA A 245 -13.42 8.32 15.63
CA ALA A 245 -12.63 7.41 14.81
C ALA A 245 -13.29 7.26 13.44
N ASN A 246 -13.34 8.36 12.70
CA ASN A 246 -14.07 8.54 11.46
C ASN A 246 -13.14 8.84 10.30
N TYR A 247 -13.60 8.60 9.07
CA TYR A 247 -12.93 9.14 7.89
C TYR A 247 -13.18 10.64 7.74
N TYR A 248 -12.38 11.31 6.93
CA TYR A 248 -12.38 12.76 6.79
C TYR A 248 -13.77 13.35 6.54
N ASN A 249 -14.53 12.78 5.61
CA ASN A 249 -15.85 13.30 5.23
C ASN A 249 -16.86 13.29 6.39
N GLU A 250 -16.78 12.27 7.22
CA GLU A 250 -17.66 12.07 8.38
C GLU A 250 -17.18 12.88 9.57
N TYR A 251 -15.85 13.02 9.71
CA TYR A 251 -15.25 13.83 10.76
C TYR A 251 -15.66 15.32 10.67
N VAL A 252 -15.79 15.86 9.45
CA VAL A 252 -16.21 17.25 9.26
C VAL A 252 -17.72 17.46 9.35
N LEU A 253 -18.53 16.40 9.33
CA LEU A 253 -19.98 16.47 9.48
C LEU A 253 -20.46 16.26 10.92
N LEU A 254 -19.66 15.60 11.76
CA LEU A 254 -19.91 15.38 13.18
C LEU A 254 -19.60 16.64 14.00
#